data_af1191d8634bd0d75f8e44ce4983a86e
#
_entry.id   af1191d8634bd0d75f8e44ce4983a86e
#
_cell.length_a   1.000
_cell.length_b   1.000
_cell.length_c   1.000
_cell.angle_alpha   90.00
_cell.angle_beta   90.00
_cell.angle_gamma   90.00
#
_symmetry.space_group_name_H-M   'P 1'
#
loop_
_entity.id
_entity.type
_entity.pdbx_description
1 polymer ?
#
loop_
_entity_poly.entity_id
_entity_poly.type
_entity_poly.pdbx_seq_one_letter_code
_entity_poly.pdbx_strand_id
1 'polypeptide(L)'
;MSARQVALGVVRRVFDEDAYADRAFRAAAERLDSRDRAFAMQLAYGTVQRVRTLDAAVEALGRRPVRKLDPPVRAALRTGAYQLAYMDGVPAHAAVDETVELVRASGLERAVGFTNAVMRRLAEGLPSFLARLHEETPQAAALLHSYPDWVAETWWRELGPDDARALMRAQNEPPETAVRTPDGPHVVDAVPPEWLESGYAWPQSRGSQLAGAAVGVRAGERVLDLCAAPGGKATQLAAAGAEVVAVEKHPGRARELEQNARRLRAERLIVVNADALALPDGLGTFDRALVDAPCSGLGVLNSRPDLRWRAEPLPELQLALLRAAVQRVRPGGTVAYSVCTIAAAENERVIDALGLPVDDLGALGPEFRHPRRPEFLLTLPHVHGTSGFFVARLRT
;
A
#
# COMPACT_ATOMS: atom_id res chain seq x y z
N MET A 1 21.81 -3.79 -16.50
CA MET A 1 20.97 -2.60 -16.17
C MET A 1 21.40 -2.15 -14.78
N SER A 2 21.76 -0.88 -14.61
CA SER A 2 22.17 -0.37 -13.28
C SER A 2 20.96 -0.18 -12.38
N ALA A 3 21.18 -0.09 -11.05
CA ALA A 3 20.12 0.18 -10.07
C ALA A 3 19.33 1.47 -10.40
N ARG A 4 20.02 2.53 -10.87
CA ARG A 4 19.39 3.80 -11.30
C ARG A 4 18.55 3.64 -12.56
N GLN A 5 18.98 2.82 -13.53
CA GLN A 5 18.19 2.52 -14.72
C GLN A 5 16.91 1.75 -14.36
N VAL A 6 17.00 0.80 -13.43
CA VAL A 6 15.82 0.09 -12.90
C VAL A 6 14.86 1.07 -12.25
N ALA A 7 15.35 1.95 -11.35
CA ALA A 7 14.51 2.95 -10.69
C ALA A 7 13.83 3.90 -11.70
N LEU A 8 14.58 4.42 -12.70
CA LEU A 8 14.03 5.24 -13.78
C LEU A 8 12.91 4.51 -14.53
N GLY A 9 13.13 3.24 -14.88
CA GLY A 9 12.15 2.41 -15.55
C GLY A 9 10.87 2.23 -14.74
N VAL A 10 10.98 1.99 -13.43
CA VAL A 10 9.82 1.87 -12.53
C VAL A 10 9.04 3.19 -12.46
N VAL A 11 9.73 4.32 -12.25
CA VAL A 11 9.09 5.65 -12.19
C VAL A 11 8.33 5.95 -13.49
N ARG A 12 8.92 5.65 -14.65
CA ARG A 12 8.25 5.80 -15.95
C ARG A 12 7.01 4.91 -16.06
N ARG A 13 7.13 3.64 -15.73
CA ARG A 13 6.00 2.71 -15.80
C ARG A 13 4.84 3.12 -14.90
N VAL A 14 5.13 3.66 -13.72
CA VAL A 14 4.09 4.15 -12.80
C VAL A 14 3.35 5.35 -13.38
N PHE A 15 4.06 6.35 -13.92
CA PHE A 15 3.44 7.63 -14.32
C PHE A 15 3.09 7.74 -15.81
N ASP A 16 3.68 6.92 -16.67
CA ASP A 16 3.46 6.96 -18.11
C ASP A 16 2.64 5.75 -18.61
N GLU A 17 2.64 4.61 -17.88
CA GLU A 17 1.99 3.35 -18.28
C GLU A 17 0.96 2.86 -17.23
N ASP A 18 0.68 3.66 -16.22
CA ASP A 18 -0.25 3.34 -15.12
C ASP A 18 0.03 2.01 -14.40
N ALA A 19 1.30 1.61 -14.32
CA ALA A 19 1.71 0.37 -13.67
C ALA A 19 1.74 0.51 -12.14
N TYR A 20 1.48 -0.59 -11.43
CA TYR A 20 1.72 -0.68 -9.99
C TYR A 20 3.22 -0.74 -9.70
N ALA A 21 3.69 0.06 -8.73
CA ALA A 21 5.12 0.18 -8.43
C ALA A 21 5.76 -1.15 -8.02
N ASP A 22 5.08 -1.94 -7.21
CA ASP A 22 5.54 -3.26 -6.76
C ASP A 22 5.72 -4.26 -7.93
N ARG A 23 4.78 -4.28 -8.87
CA ARG A 23 4.85 -5.14 -10.06
C ARG A 23 5.94 -4.67 -11.03
N ALA A 24 6.00 -3.35 -11.27
CA ALA A 24 7.02 -2.76 -12.11
C ALA A 24 8.42 -3.03 -11.56
N PHE A 25 8.62 -2.88 -10.24
CA PHE A 25 9.88 -3.12 -9.58
C PHE A 25 10.27 -4.60 -9.58
N ARG A 26 9.37 -5.52 -9.21
CA ARG A 26 9.64 -6.96 -9.19
C ARG A 26 10.18 -7.46 -10.52
N ALA A 27 9.53 -7.06 -11.62
CA ALA A 27 9.95 -7.46 -12.97
C ALA A 27 11.29 -6.84 -13.39
N ALA A 28 11.58 -5.59 -13.00
CA ALA A 28 12.79 -4.89 -13.43
C ALA A 28 14.03 -5.23 -12.59
N ALA A 29 13.84 -5.57 -11.29
CA ALA A 29 14.92 -5.77 -10.32
C ALA A 29 15.37 -7.24 -10.16
N GLU A 30 14.87 -8.17 -10.97
CA GLU A 30 15.12 -9.61 -10.84
C GLU A 30 16.62 -9.96 -10.89
N ARG A 31 17.40 -9.24 -11.69
CA ARG A 31 18.83 -9.49 -11.92
C ARG A 31 19.76 -8.63 -11.06
N LEU A 32 19.23 -7.82 -10.18
CA LEU A 32 20.05 -7.00 -9.26
C LEU A 32 20.46 -7.84 -8.04
N ASP A 33 21.67 -7.62 -7.57
CA ASP A 33 22.09 -8.13 -6.26
C ASP A 33 21.31 -7.43 -5.13
N SER A 34 21.46 -7.88 -3.90
CA SER A 34 20.70 -7.40 -2.75
C SER A 34 20.92 -5.91 -2.47
N ARG A 35 22.15 -5.40 -2.61
CA ARG A 35 22.53 -4.01 -2.37
C ARG A 35 21.95 -3.10 -3.43
N ASP A 36 22.17 -3.42 -4.69
CA ASP A 36 21.66 -2.66 -5.82
C ASP A 36 20.12 -2.70 -5.86
N ARG A 37 19.53 -3.82 -5.48
CA ARG A 37 18.08 -3.97 -5.35
C ARG A 37 17.50 -3.05 -4.27
N ALA A 38 18.13 -2.97 -3.08
CA ALA A 38 17.72 -2.08 -2.01
C ALA A 38 17.84 -0.60 -2.44
N PHE A 39 18.95 -0.22 -3.06
CA PHE A 39 19.15 1.12 -3.59
C PHE A 39 18.13 1.48 -4.67
N ALA A 40 17.90 0.59 -5.64
CA ALA A 40 16.91 0.81 -6.70
C ALA A 40 15.49 0.93 -6.14
N MET A 41 15.13 0.15 -5.12
CA MET A 41 13.84 0.22 -4.46
C MET A 41 13.66 1.54 -3.73
N GLN A 42 14.63 1.96 -2.93
CA GLN A 42 14.60 3.24 -2.23
C GLN A 42 14.46 4.41 -3.22
N LEU A 43 15.25 4.40 -4.29
CA LEU A 43 15.21 5.45 -5.31
C LEU A 43 13.87 5.48 -6.06
N ALA A 44 13.37 4.32 -6.50
CA ALA A 44 12.11 4.23 -7.24
C ALA A 44 10.91 4.61 -6.39
N TYR A 45 10.75 3.95 -5.23
CA TYR A 45 9.59 4.15 -4.35
C TYR A 45 9.59 5.53 -3.72
N GLY A 46 10.75 6.01 -3.29
CA GLY A 46 10.88 7.34 -2.74
C GLY A 46 10.60 8.44 -3.79
N THR A 47 11.04 8.26 -5.03
CA THR A 47 10.69 9.18 -6.12
C THR A 47 9.19 9.19 -6.38
N VAL A 48 8.54 8.01 -6.46
CA VAL A 48 7.08 7.92 -6.62
C VAL A 48 6.37 8.58 -5.44
N GLN A 49 6.84 8.33 -4.23
CA GLN A 49 6.28 8.89 -3.01
C GLN A 49 6.34 10.41 -2.96
N ARG A 50 7.45 11.00 -3.40
CA ARG A 50 7.75 12.43 -3.28
C ARG A 50 7.48 13.25 -4.56
N VAL A 51 6.83 12.66 -5.56
CA VAL A 51 6.74 13.24 -6.90
C VAL A 51 6.18 14.66 -6.93
N ARG A 52 5.17 14.97 -6.12
CA ARG A 52 4.57 16.32 -6.10
C ARG A 52 5.55 17.41 -5.64
N THR A 53 6.26 17.14 -4.54
CA THR A 53 7.29 18.04 -4.01
C THR A 53 8.46 18.18 -5.01
N LEU A 54 8.86 17.04 -5.60
CA LEU A 54 9.94 17.01 -6.59
C LEU A 54 9.55 17.78 -7.85
N ASP A 55 8.34 17.60 -8.37
CA ASP A 55 7.85 18.33 -9.53
C ASP A 55 7.80 19.84 -9.27
N ALA A 56 7.31 20.25 -8.11
CA ALA A 56 7.29 21.67 -7.73
C ALA A 56 8.70 22.26 -7.65
N ALA A 57 9.67 21.52 -7.12
CA ALA A 57 11.08 21.94 -7.09
C ALA A 57 11.69 22.04 -8.50
N VAL A 58 11.45 21.02 -9.34
CA VAL A 58 11.93 20.99 -10.73
C VAL A 58 11.33 22.14 -11.53
N GLU A 59 10.05 22.46 -11.36
CA GLU A 59 9.41 23.59 -12.04
C GLU A 59 9.95 24.94 -11.56
N ALA A 60 10.07 25.13 -10.26
CA ALA A 60 10.55 26.37 -9.66
C ALA A 60 11.99 26.68 -10.06
N LEU A 61 12.88 25.70 -9.96
CA LEU A 61 14.31 25.87 -10.21
C LEU A 61 14.68 25.64 -11.69
N GLY A 62 13.96 24.76 -12.37
CA GLY A 62 14.12 24.45 -13.80
C GLY A 62 13.47 25.48 -14.72
N ARG A 63 12.54 26.29 -14.20
CA ARG A 63 11.77 27.31 -14.96
C ARG A 63 11.03 26.74 -16.17
N ARG A 64 10.60 25.50 -16.07
CA ARG A 64 9.83 24.81 -17.12
C ARG A 64 8.84 23.82 -16.50
N PRO A 65 7.56 23.84 -16.89
CA PRO A 65 6.58 22.88 -16.38
C PRO A 65 6.97 21.44 -16.69
N VAL A 66 6.94 20.56 -15.69
CA VAL A 66 7.33 19.13 -15.84
C VAL A 66 6.47 18.39 -16.87
N ARG A 67 5.21 18.79 -17.03
CA ARG A 67 4.29 18.22 -18.03
C ARG A 67 4.72 18.46 -19.49
N LYS A 68 5.61 19.43 -19.72
CA LYS A 68 6.19 19.76 -21.05
C LYS A 68 7.52 19.07 -21.33
N LEU A 69 8.00 18.26 -20.40
CA LEU A 69 9.24 17.49 -20.53
C LEU A 69 8.96 16.14 -21.19
N ASP A 70 9.90 15.67 -22.02
CA ASP A 70 9.87 14.30 -22.53
C ASP A 70 9.81 13.32 -21.35
N PRO A 71 9.02 12.24 -21.40
CA PRO A 71 8.84 11.31 -20.27
C PRO A 71 10.14 10.80 -19.64
N PRO A 72 11.18 10.38 -20.40
CA PRO A 72 12.45 9.96 -19.81
C PRO A 72 13.18 11.11 -19.08
N VAL A 73 13.12 12.35 -19.60
CA VAL A 73 13.75 13.53 -18.97
C VAL A 73 13.03 13.85 -17.67
N ARG A 74 11.71 13.84 -17.68
CA ARG A 74 10.87 14.06 -16.49
C ARG A 74 11.19 13.07 -15.40
N ALA A 75 11.21 11.77 -15.72
CA ALA A 75 11.54 10.72 -14.76
C ALA A 75 12.97 10.83 -14.24
N ALA A 76 13.95 11.17 -15.10
CA ALA A 76 15.34 11.37 -14.71
C ALA A 76 15.48 12.56 -13.74
N LEU A 77 14.84 13.70 -14.02
CA LEU A 77 14.88 14.87 -13.13
C LEU A 77 14.20 14.58 -11.78
N ARG A 78 13.10 13.83 -11.76
CA ARG A 78 12.45 13.38 -10.52
C ARG A 78 13.38 12.50 -9.68
N THR A 79 14.02 11.47 -10.29
CA THR A 79 14.95 10.58 -9.60
C THR A 79 16.22 11.31 -9.16
N GLY A 80 16.73 12.25 -9.96
CA GLY A 80 17.87 13.09 -9.60
C GLY A 80 17.55 14.03 -8.44
N ALA A 81 16.42 14.72 -8.49
CA ALA A 81 15.96 15.58 -7.41
C ALA A 81 15.71 14.80 -6.10
N TYR A 82 15.19 13.57 -6.19
CA TYR A 82 15.03 12.70 -5.01
C TYR A 82 16.37 12.34 -4.37
N GLN A 83 17.38 12.00 -5.18
CA GLN A 83 18.73 11.73 -4.66
C GLN A 83 19.30 12.95 -3.93
N LEU A 84 19.12 14.16 -4.48
CA LEU A 84 19.59 15.41 -3.87
C LEU A 84 18.86 15.79 -2.58
N ALA A 85 17.57 15.45 -2.48
CA ALA A 85 16.71 15.89 -1.37
C ALA A 85 16.63 14.89 -0.20
N TYR A 86 16.73 13.57 -0.49
CA TYR A 86 16.33 12.53 0.45
C TYR A 86 17.28 11.34 0.54
N MET A 87 18.48 11.43 -0.09
CA MET A 87 19.47 10.34 -0.03
C MET A 87 20.83 10.87 0.43
N ASP A 88 21.06 10.91 1.74
CA ASP A 88 22.28 11.46 2.36
C ASP A 88 23.58 10.79 1.89
N GLY A 89 23.52 9.54 1.46
CA GLY A 89 24.69 8.78 0.97
C GLY A 89 25.09 9.08 -0.48
N VAL A 90 24.40 9.99 -1.19
CA VAL A 90 24.67 10.29 -2.60
C VAL A 90 25.27 11.70 -2.72
N PRO A 91 26.55 11.83 -3.11
CA PRO A 91 27.15 13.16 -3.36
C PRO A 91 26.41 13.93 -4.46
N ALA A 92 26.23 15.24 -4.27
CA ALA A 92 25.44 16.06 -5.20
C ALA A 92 25.96 15.99 -6.66
N HIS A 93 27.30 16.03 -6.85
CA HIS A 93 27.89 15.89 -8.19
C HIS A 93 27.55 14.54 -8.83
N ALA A 94 27.56 13.42 -8.06
CA ALA A 94 27.20 12.11 -8.57
C ALA A 94 25.70 12.05 -8.96
N ALA A 95 24.82 12.65 -8.17
CA ALA A 95 23.41 12.76 -8.53
C ALA A 95 23.19 13.53 -9.84
N VAL A 96 23.95 14.61 -10.06
CA VAL A 96 23.91 15.40 -11.30
C VAL A 96 24.39 14.57 -12.49
N ASP A 97 25.61 14.01 -12.42
CA ASP A 97 26.25 13.31 -13.52
C ASP A 97 25.48 12.06 -13.94
N GLU A 98 25.05 11.25 -12.97
CA GLU A 98 24.27 10.05 -13.21
C GLU A 98 22.88 10.37 -13.82
N THR A 99 22.23 11.45 -13.40
CA THR A 99 20.97 11.88 -14.00
C THR A 99 21.12 12.28 -15.46
N VAL A 100 22.19 12.99 -15.79
CA VAL A 100 22.55 13.39 -17.16
C VAL A 100 22.81 12.14 -18.01
N GLU A 101 23.55 11.17 -17.47
CA GLU A 101 23.84 9.91 -18.14
C GLU A 101 22.58 9.06 -18.41
N LEU A 102 21.62 9.02 -17.49
CA LEU A 102 20.34 8.37 -17.71
C LEU A 102 19.56 8.96 -18.89
N VAL A 103 19.60 10.29 -19.05
CA VAL A 103 18.96 10.98 -20.20
C VAL A 103 19.70 10.65 -21.51
N ARG A 104 21.03 10.65 -21.50
CA ARG A 104 21.85 10.26 -22.66
C ARG A 104 21.57 8.82 -23.06
N ALA A 105 21.57 7.90 -22.10
CA ALA A 105 21.26 6.49 -22.32
C ALA A 105 19.84 6.24 -22.83
N SER A 106 18.94 7.21 -22.65
CA SER A 106 17.58 7.17 -23.22
C SER A 106 17.50 7.67 -24.67
N GLY A 107 18.64 7.99 -25.31
CA GLY A 107 18.70 8.47 -26.70
C GLY A 107 18.30 9.95 -26.86
N LEU A 108 18.23 10.72 -25.79
CA LEU A 108 17.76 12.11 -25.81
C LEU A 108 18.93 13.10 -25.69
N GLU A 109 19.94 12.99 -26.56
CA GLU A 109 21.16 13.82 -26.54
C GLU A 109 20.84 15.34 -26.50
N ARG A 110 19.82 15.76 -27.24
CA ARG A 110 19.34 17.17 -27.26
C ARG A 110 18.92 17.69 -25.87
N ALA A 111 18.51 16.81 -24.95
CA ALA A 111 18.05 17.19 -23.61
C ALA A 111 19.17 17.16 -22.55
N VAL A 112 20.36 16.65 -22.89
CA VAL A 112 21.50 16.49 -21.97
C VAL A 112 21.92 17.84 -21.37
N GLY A 113 22.12 18.86 -22.20
CA GLY A 113 22.52 20.21 -21.74
C GLY A 113 21.45 20.85 -20.83
N PHE A 114 20.17 20.69 -21.18
CA PHE A 114 19.06 21.17 -20.36
C PHE A 114 19.03 20.44 -19.01
N THR A 115 19.11 19.11 -19.02
CA THR A 115 19.09 18.28 -17.81
C THR A 115 20.23 18.68 -16.85
N ASN A 116 21.46 18.83 -17.38
CA ASN A 116 22.61 19.26 -16.60
C ASN A 116 22.39 20.64 -15.94
N ALA A 117 21.89 21.62 -16.71
CA ALA A 117 21.59 22.93 -16.18
C ALA A 117 20.52 22.94 -15.09
N VAL A 118 19.45 22.11 -15.24
CA VAL A 118 18.40 21.96 -14.23
C VAL A 118 18.94 21.28 -12.98
N MET A 119 19.68 20.20 -13.14
CA MET A 119 20.24 19.43 -12.00
C MET A 119 21.22 20.25 -11.18
N ARG A 120 22.06 21.09 -11.80
CA ARG A 120 22.95 22.01 -11.07
C ARG A 120 22.15 23.03 -10.26
N ARG A 121 21.11 23.65 -10.83
CA ARG A 121 20.22 24.55 -10.09
C ARG A 121 19.47 23.88 -8.96
N LEU A 122 19.08 22.61 -9.14
CA LEU A 122 18.52 21.80 -8.07
C LEU A 122 19.55 21.55 -6.95
N ALA A 123 20.78 21.16 -7.28
CA ALA A 123 21.82 20.92 -6.29
C ALA A 123 22.10 22.16 -5.40
N GLU A 124 22.02 23.36 -5.98
CA GLU A 124 22.24 24.63 -5.26
C GLU A 124 20.99 25.11 -4.53
N GLY A 125 19.82 25.03 -5.15
CA GLY A 125 18.60 25.71 -4.69
C GLY A 125 17.63 24.84 -3.90
N LEU A 126 17.72 23.51 -3.97
CA LEU A 126 16.76 22.58 -3.39
C LEU A 126 16.64 22.69 -1.85
N PRO A 127 17.74 22.81 -1.08
CA PRO A 127 17.62 22.99 0.38
C PRO A 127 16.82 24.25 0.74
N SER A 128 17.08 25.36 0.08
CA SER A 128 16.35 26.61 0.30
C SER A 128 14.90 26.55 -0.19
N PHE A 129 14.61 25.76 -1.23
CA PHE A 129 13.25 25.53 -1.69
C PHE A 129 12.46 24.73 -0.64
N LEU A 130 13.00 23.62 -0.16
CA LEU A 130 12.35 22.77 0.84
C LEU A 130 12.15 23.49 2.17
N ALA A 131 13.10 24.29 2.62
CA ALA A 131 13.01 25.07 3.87
C ALA A 131 11.89 26.13 3.88
N ARG A 132 11.36 26.52 2.72
CA ARG A 132 10.23 27.46 2.61
C ARG A 132 8.87 26.77 2.59
N LEU A 133 8.83 25.45 2.46
CA LEU A 133 7.57 24.71 2.52
C LEU A 133 7.08 24.67 3.97
N HIS A 134 5.78 24.77 4.14
CA HIS A 134 5.11 24.75 5.45
C HIS A 134 3.90 23.79 5.44
N GLU A 135 3.27 23.58 6.59
CA GLU A 135 2.17 22.62 6.72
C GLU A 135 0.97 23.19 7.50
N GLU A 136 0.76 24.50 7.41
CA GLU A 136 -0.31 25.20 8.15
C GLU A 136 -1.70 24.98 7.55
N THR A 137 -1.76 24.67 6.27
CA THR A 137 -3.01 24.35 5.55
C THR A 137 -2.92 22.96 4.93
N PRO A 138 -4.06 22.29 4.65
CA PRO A 138 -4.03 20.99 4.00
C PRO A 138 -3.28 20.97 2.67
N GLN A 139 -3.40 22.03 1.84
CA GLN A 139 -2.72 22.13 0.55
C GLN A 139 -1.19 22.31 0.73
N ALA A 140 -0.77 23.15 1.70
CA ALA A 140 0.64 23.34 1.99
C ALA A 140 1.27 22.06 2.57
N ALA A 141 0.61 21.39 3.50
CA ALA A 141 1.02 20.09 4.01
C ALA A 141 1.08 19.02 2.90
N ALA A 142 0.10 19.02 1.99
CA ALA A 142 0.09 18.15 0.83
C ALA A 142 1.29 18.37 -0.10
N LEU A 143 1.71 19.62 -0.28
CA LEU A 143 2.91 19.93 -1.07
C LEU A 143 4.19 19.50 -0.34
N LEU A 144 4.32 19.80 0.96
CA LEU A 144 5.49 19.45 1.77
C LEU A 144 5.69 17.94 1.86
N HIS A 145 4.60 17.20 2.14
CA HIS A 145 4.64 15.77 2.36
C HIS A 145 4.35 14.94 1.09
N SER A 146 4.08 15.60 -0.04
CA SER A 146 3.85 15.01 -1.36
C SER A 146 2.60 14.11 -1.41
N TYR A 147 1.43 14.71 -1.19
CA TYR A 147 0.12 14.08 -1.32
C TYR A 147 -0.77 14.86 -2.31
N PRO A 148 -1.79 14.22 -2.92
CA PRO A 148 -2.87 14.95 -3.58
C PRO A 148 -3.63 15.83 -2.57
N ASP A 149 -4.14 17.00 -3.02
CA ASP A 149 -4.88 17.91 -2.14
C ASP A 149 -6.08 17.23 -1.49
N TRP A 150 -6.86 16.46 -2.26
CA TRP A 150 -8.04 15.78 -1.76
C TRP A 150 -7.75 14.77 -0.62
N VAL A 151 -6.57 14.12 -0.64
CA VAL A 151 -6.15 13.22 0.45
C VAL A 151 -5.88 14.01 1.72
N ALA A 152 -5.10 15.09 1.61
CA ALA A 152 -4.79 15.95 2.73
C ALA A 152 -6.05 16.60 3.32
N GLU A 153 -6.95 17.11 2.47
CA GLU A 153 -8.23 17.70 2.89
C GLU A 153 -9.14 16.69 3.58
N THR A 154 -9.15 15.43 3.10
CA THR A 154 -9.91 14.34 3.73
C THR A 154 -9.39 14.06 5.11
N TRP A 155 -8.09 13.86 5.26
CA TRP A 155 -7.50 13.60 6.58
C TRP A 155 -7.62 14.80 7.53
N TRP A 156 -7.49 16.02 7.03
CA TRP A 156 -7.67 17.24 7.81
C TRP A 156 -9.09 17.36 8.40
N ARG A 157 -10.09 17.05 7.57
CA ARG A 157 -11.50 17.06 7.98
C ARG A 157 -11.84 15.93 8.95
N GLU A 158 -11.28 14.73 8.75
CA GLU A 158 -11.66 13.53 9.50
C GLU A 158 -10.86 13.34 10.80
N LEU A 159 -9.58 13.70 10.81
CA LEU A 159 -8.69 13.52 11.94
C LEU A 159 -8.33 14.83 12.68
N GLY A 160 -8.54 15.96 12.02
CA GLY A 160 -8.03 17.25 12.48
C GLY A 160 -6.62 17.54 11.99
N PRO A 161 -6.14 18.79 12.13
CA PRO A 161 -4.88 19.24 11.54
C PRO A 161 -3.65 18.53 12.10
N ASP A 162 -3.59 18.27 13.39
CA ASP A 162 -2.39 17.69 14.02
C ASP A 162 -2.18 16.23 13.63
N ASP A 163 -3.24 15.42 13.72
CA ASP A 163 -3.19 14.00 13.34
C ASP A 163 -3.01 13.83 11.82
N ALA A 164 -3.61 14.72 11.01
CA ALA A 164 -3.41 14.69 9.56
C ALA A 164 -1.95 14.94 9.18
N ARG A 165 -1.28 15.92 9.80
CA ARG A 165 0.15 16.18 9.61
C ARG A 165 1.01 15.01 10.09
N ALA A 166 0.72 14.50 11.29
CA ALA A 166 1.44 13.36 11.85
C ALA A 166 1.32 12.12 10.96
N LEU A 167 0.12 11.86 10.42
CA LEU A 167 -0.14 10.77 9.49
C LEU A 167 0.63 10.93 8.17
N MET A 168 0.63 12.13 7.58
CA MET A 168 1.38 12.39 6.36
C MET A 168 2.89 12.16 6.56
N ARG A 169 3.45 12.56 7.72
CA ARG A 169 4.83 12.29 8.08
C ARG A 169 5.08 10.80 8.25
N ALA A 170 4.27 10.11 9.06
CA ALA A 170 4.44 8.69 9.34
C ALA A 170 4.37 7.81 8.08
N GLN A 171 3.48 8.16 7.13
CA GLN A 171 3.40 7.44 5.86
C GLN A 171 4.49 7.83 4.84
N ASN A 172 5.39 8.72 5.20
CA ASN A 172 6.62 9.01 4.46
C ASN A 172 7.84 8.26 5.00
N GLU A 173 7.72 7.66 6.18
CA GLU A 173 8.73 6.79 6.76
C GLU A 173 8.58 5.35 6.27
N PRO A 174 9.65 4.54 6.31
CA PRO A 174 9.57 3.13 5.99
C PRO A 174 8.49 2.42 6.84
N PRO A 175 7.72 1.47 6.26
CA PRO A 175 6.76 0.69 7.02
C PRO A 175 7.47 -0.22 8.03
N GLU A 176 6.75 -0.63 9.09
CA GLU A 176 7.23 -1.70 9.95
C GLU A 176 7.51 -2.98 9.14
N THR A 177 8.54 -3.71 9.52
CA THR A 177 8.78 -5.06 9.01
C THR A 177 8.11 -6.06 9.95
N ALA A 178 6.85 -6.39 9.67
CA ALA A 178 6.08 -7.34 10.46
C ALA A 178 5.85 -8.63 9.69
N VAL A 179 5.90 -9.75 10.40
CA VAL A 179 5.66 -11.10 9.86
C VAL A 179 4.68 -11.85 10.75
N ARG A 180 3.92 -12.74 10.15
CA ARG A 180 3.14 -13.77 10.82
C ARG A 180 3.91 -15.09 10.76
N THR A 181 4.09 -15.71 11.90
CA THR A 181 4.66 -17.05 12.07
C THR A 181 3.66 -17.97 12.76
N PRO A 182 3.92 -19.28 12.89
CA PRO A 182 3.10 -20.17 13.71
C PRO A 182 2.99 -19.73 15.19
N ASP A 183 3.99 -19.03 15.69
CA ASP A 183 4.06 -18.56 17.08
C ASP A 183 3.34 -17.20 17.29
N GLY A 184 2.82 -16.60 16.20
CA GLY A 184 2.09 -15.34 16.23
C GLY A 184 2.74 -14.21 15.43
N PRO A 185 2.32 -12.96 15.68
CA PRO A 185 2.86 -11.77 15.03
C PRO A 185 4.23 -11.37 15.60
N HIS A 186 5.18 -11.05 14.73
CA HIS A 186 6.48 -10.51 15.11
C HIS A 186 6.80 -9.25 14.32
N VAL A 187 7.43 -8.27 14.97
CA VAL A 187 8.08 -7.14 14.33
C VAL A 187 9.58 -7.39 14.38
N VAL A 188 10.25 -7.31 13.24
CA VAL A 188 11.67 -7.64 13.08
C VAL A 188 12.39 -6.55 12.29
N ASP A 189 13.69 -6.39 12.47
CA ASP A 189 14.48 -5.43 11.68
C ASP A 189 14.58 -5.87 10.22
N ALA A 190 14.73 -7.17 10.00
CA ALA A 190 14.74 -7.79 8.68
C ALA A 190 14.16 -9.21 8.75
N VAL A 191 13.47 -9.64 7.69
CA VAL A 191 12.97 -11.01 7.59
C VAL A 191 14.07 -11.91 7.07
N PRO A 192 14.48 -12.95 7.84
CA PRO A 192 15.45 -13.91 7.34
C PRO A 192 14.95 -14.59 6.06
N PRO A 193 15.75 -14.67 4.99
CA PRO A 193 15.34 -15.30 3.73
C PRO A 193 14.81 -16.72 3.90
N GLU A 194 15.46 -17.52 4.77
CA GLU A 194 15.07 -18.89 5.08
C GLU A 194 13.67 -19.01 5.69
N TRP A 195 13.19 -17.99 6.41
CA TRP A 195 11.81 -17.96 6.92
C TRP A 195 10.77 -17.86 5.81
N LEU A 196 11.10 -17.08 4.78
CA LEU A 196 10.24 -16.92 3.60
C LEU A 196 10.25 -18.16 2.72
N GLU A 197 11.44 -18.71 2.45
CA GLU A 197 11.64 -19.86 1.58
C GLU A 197 11.01 -21.13 2.17
N SER A 198 11.18 -21.38 3.47
CA SER A 198 10.58 -22.52 4.17
C SER A 198 9.07 -22.42 4.36
N GLY A 199 8.49 -21.23 4.18
CA GLY A 199 7.10 -20.97 4.51
C GLY A 199 6.83 -20.85 6.01
N TYR A 200 7.87 -20.69 6.85
CA TYR A 200 7.71 -20.45 8.29
C TYR A 200 7.08 -19.09 8.57
N ALA A 201 7.46 -18.06 7.80
CA ALA A 201 6.91 -16.72 7.97
C ALA A 201 6.19 -16.20 6.71
N TRP A 202 5.22 -15.33 6.97
CA TRP A 202 4.54 -14.54 5.96
C TRP A 202 4.66 -13.04 6.29
N PRO A 203 5.19 -12.18 5.41
CA PRO A 203 5.18 -10.73 5.59
C PRO A 203 3.74 -10.21 5.67
N GLN A 204 3.36 -9.68 6.82
CA GLN A 204 1.99 -9.21 7.05
C GLN A 204 2.02 -8.18 8.18
N SER A 205 1.57 -6.94 7.92
CA SER A 205 1.49 -5.90 8.95
C SER A 205 0.56 -6.31 10.09
N ARG A 206 0.78 -5.78 11.29
CA ARG A 206 -0.06 -6.06 12.47
C ARG A 206 -1.55 -5.72 12.20
N GLY A 207 -1.83 -4.62 11.50
CA GLY A 207 -3.19 -4.26 11.09
C GLY A 207 -3.84 -5.32 10.19
N SER A 208 -3.08 -5.88 9.23
CA SER A 208 -3.57 -6.97 8.38
C SER A 208 -3.77 -8.29 9.15
N GLN A 209 -2.90 -8.58 10.12
CA GLN A 209 -3.06 -9.76 10.99
C GLN A 209 -4.28 -9.62 11.90
N LEU A 210 -4.54 -8.41 12.42
CA LEU A 210 -5.71 -8.08 13.21
C LEU A 210 -7.01 -8.31 12.43
N ALA A 211 -7.04 -7.92 11.14
CA ALA A 211 -8.18 -8.18 10.27
C ALA A 211 -8.48 -9.67 10.09
N GLY A 212 -7.46 -10.52 9.94
CA GLY A 212 -7.63 -11.98 9.92
C GLY A 212 -8.12 -12.54 11.25
N ALA A 213 -7.59 -12.06 12.37
CA ALA A 213 -8.01 -12.47 13.72
C ALA A 213 -9.46 -12.06 14.03
N ALA A 214 -9.93 -10.93 13.51
CA ALA A 214 -11.28 -10.43 13.71
C ALA A 214 -12.38 -11.33 13.14
N VAL A 215 -12.06 -12.24 12.20
CA VAL A 215 -13.01 -13.25 11.72
C VAL A 215 -13.45 -14.16 12.86
N GLY A 216 -12.60 -14.38 13.86
CA GLY A 216 -12.92 -15.15 15.06
C GLY A 216 -13.19 -16.64 14.78
N VAL A 217 -12.39 -17.21 13.89
CA VAL A 217 -12.50 -18.61 13.42
C VAL A 217 -12.41 -19.61 14.57
N ARG A 218 -13.24 -20.66 14.48
CA ARG A 218 -13.09 -21.88 15.27
C ARG A 218 -12.64 -23.04 14.36
N ALA A 219 -11.86 -23.94 14.89
CA ALA A 219 -11.40 -25.10 14.12
C ALA A 219 -12.59 -25.89 13.54
N GLY A 220 -12.49 -26.25 12.26
CA GLY A 220 -13.54 -26.96 11.52
C GLY A 220 -14.65 -26.08 10.92
N GLU A 221 -14.69 -24.76 11.23
CA GLU A 221 -15.63 -23.85 10.57
C GLU A 221 -15.26 -23.63 9.09
N ARG A 222 -16.29 -23.50 8.24
CA ARG A 222 -16.14 -23.12 6.83
C ARG A 222 -16.14 -21.61 6.69
N VAL A 223 -15.09 -21.07 6.07
CA VAL A 223 -14.89 -19.62 5.93
C VAL A 223 -14.75 -19.25 4.46
N LEU A 224 -15.48 -18.21 4.05
CA LEU A 224 -15.38 -17.61 2.73
C LEU A 224 -14.49 -16.35 2.80
N ASP A 225 -13.41 -16.29 2.01
CA ASP A 225 -12.62 -15.07 1.82
C ASP A 225 -12.84 -14.53 0.39
N LEU A 226 -13.53 -13.40 0.27
CA LEU A 226 -14.04 -12.91 -1.03
C LEU A 226 -13.02 -12.17 -1.90
N CYS A 227 -11.92 -11.69 -1.34
CA CYS A 227 -10.90 -10.94 -2.09
C CYS A 227 -9.50 -11.39 -1.65
N ALA A 228 -9.26 -12.69 -1.71
CA ALA A 228 -8.26 -13.38 -0.92
C ALA A 228 -6.80 -13.14 -1.32
N ALA A 229 -6.51 -12.81 -2.58
CA ALA A 229 -5.11 -12.70 -3.03
C ALA A 229 -4.38 -11.49 -2.43
N PRO A 230 -3.10 -11.65 -2.07
CA PRO A 230 -2.18 -12.75 -2.39
C PRO A 230 -2.22 -13.94 -1.40
N GLY A 231 -3.14 -13.96 -0.40
CA GLY A 231 -3.35 -15.10 0.48
C GLY A 231 -2.94 -14.92 1.95
N GLY A 232 -2.49 -13.74 2.35
CA GLY A 232 -2.04 -13.51 3.72
C GLY A 232 -3.11 -13.82 4.77
N LYS A 233 -4.32 -13.28 4.60
CA LYS A 233 -5.46 -13.51 5.51
C LYS A 233 -6.05 -14.90 5.31
N ALA A 234 -6.25 -15.36 4.07
CA ALA A 234 -6.77 -16.70 3.78
C ALA A 234 -5.92 -17.82 4.42
N THR A 235 -4.60 -17.75 4.31
CA THR A 235 -3.67 -18.70 4.95
C THR A 235 -3.63 -18.54 6.48
N GLN A 236 -3.88 -17.36 7.01
CA GLN A 236 -4.04 -17.13 8.46
C GLN A 236 -5.28 -17.87 8.99
N LEU A 237 -6.40 -17.77 8.28
CA LEU A 237 -7.64 -18.45 8.63
C LEU A 237 -7.49 -19.99 8.56
N ALA A 238 -6.81 -20.50 7.52
CA ALA A 238 -6.51 -21.92 7.40
C ALA A 238 -5.58 -22.42 8.53
N ALA A 239 -4.58 -21.64 8.91
CA ALA A 239 -3.69 -21.94 10.05
C ALA A 239 -4.45 -21.96 11.38
N ALA A 240 -5.52 -21.18 11.52
CA ALA A 240 -6.44 -21.22 12.68
C ALA A 240 -7.39 -22.42 12.66
N GLY A 241 -7.29 -23.32 11.68
CA GLY A 241 -8.05 -24.55 11.58
C GLY A 241 -9.34 -24.48 10.76
N ALA A 242 -9.60 -23.36 10.05
CA ALA A 242 -10.75 -23.24 9.16
C ALA A 242 -10.59 -24.03 7.86
N GLU A 243 -11.73 -24.42 7.28
CA GLU A 243 -11.84 -24.82 5.88
C GLU A 243 -12.12 -23.56 5.05
N VAL A 244 -11.11 -23.07 4.33
CA VAL A 244 -11.18 -21.77 3.66
C VAL A 244 -11.49 -21.94 2.18
N VAL A 245 -12.52 -21.25 1.69
CA VAL A 245 -12.75 -21.02 0.28
C VAL A 245 -12.32 -19.60 -0.04
N ALA A 246 -11.22 -19.47 -0.75
CA ALA A 246 -10.56 -18.22 -1.08
C ALA A 246 -10.87 -17.81 -2.53
N VAL A 247 -11.60 -16.71 -2.70
CA VAL A 247 -12.05 -16.24 -4.02
C VAL A 247 -11.15 -15.12 -4.51
N GLU A 248 -10.73 -15.25 -5.77
CA GLU A 248 -9.98 -14.19 -6.46
C GLU A 248 -10.43 -14.09 -7.92
N LYS A 249 -10.80 -12.88 -8.34
CA LYS A 249 -11.32 -12.60 -9.68
C LYS A 249 -10.26 -12.73 -10.79
N HIS A 250 -9.03 -12.29 -10.51
CA HIS A 250 -7.97 -12.26 -11.51
C HIS A 250 -7.18 -13.57 -11.58
N PRO A 251 -7.15 -14.28 -12.73
CA PRO A 251 -6.49 -15.59 -12.83
C PRO A 251 -5.02 -15.59 -12.43
N GLY A 252 -4.27 -14.50 -12.72
CA GLY A 252 -2.87 -14.36 -12.33
C GLY A 252 -2.68 -14.27 -10.81
N ARG A 253 -3.57 -13.54 -10.12
CA ARG A 253 -3.54 -13.42 -8.66
C ARG A 253 -4.06 -14.69 -7.97
N ALA A 254 -5.03 -15.40 -8.58
CA ALA A 254 -5.47 -16.69 -8.08
C ALA A 254 -4.33 -17.72 -8.09
N ARG A 255 -3.53 -17.77 -9.18
CA ARG A 255 -2.32 -18.61 -9.22
C ARG A 255 -1.26 -18.20 -8.18
N GLU A 256 -1.05 -16.89 -7.94
CA GLU A 256 -0.16 -16.41 -6.88
C GLU A 256 -0.65 -16.87 -5.50
N LEU A 257 -1.95 -16.77 -5.24
CA LEU A 257 -2.58 -17.26 -4.01
C LEU A 257 -2.38 -18.77 -3.82
N GLU A 258 -2.58 -19.57 -4.87
CA GLU A 258 -2.32 -21.02 -4.81
C GLU A 258 -0.86 -21.34 -4.49
N GLN A 259 0.08 -20.65 -5.11
CA GLN A 259 1.52 -20.82 -4.85
C GLN A 259 1.86 -20.49 -3.39
N ASN A 260 1.31 -19.39 -2.88
CA ASN A 260 1.50 -18.98 -1.49
C ASN A 260 0.87 -19.96 -0.50
N ALA A 261 -0.34 -20.47 -0.80
CA ALA A 261 -1.01 -21.48 0.02
C ALA A 261 -0.19 -22.77 0.12
N ARG A 262 0.38 -23.24 -1.01
CA ARG A 262 1.28 -24.41 -1.02
C ARG A 262 2.55 -24.17 -0.20
N ARG A 263 3.21 -23.02 -0.39
CA ARG A 263 4.43 -22.65 0.34
C ARG A 263 4.21 -22.59 1.86
N LEU A 264 3.04 -22.09 2.29
CA LEU A 264 2.64 -21.98 3.69
C LEU A 264 1.93 -23.26 4.22
N ARG A 265 1.86 -24.33 3.41
CA ARG A 265 1.21 -25.61 3.77
C ARG A 265 -0.22 -25.44 4.26
N ALA A 266 -0.97 -24.53 3.63
CA ALA A 266 -2.38 -24.27 3.96
C ALA A 266 -3.29 -25.32 3.29
N GLU A 267 -3.24 -26.57 3.74
CA GLU A 267 -3.94 -27.74 3.14
C GLU A 267 -5.46 -27.60 3.14
N ARG A 268 -6.01 -26.83 4.10
CA ARG A 268 -7.46 -26.59 4.23
C ARG A 268 -7.95 -25.37 3.45
N LEU A 269 -7.19 -24.90 2.45
CA LEU A 269 -7.52 -23.76 1.64
C LEU A 269 -7.73 -24.16 0.19
N ILE A 270 -8.91 -23.83 -0.34
CA ILE A 270 -9.28 -24.04 -1.75
C ILE A 270 -9.39 -22.68 -2.42
N VAL A 271 -8.71 -22.51 -3.56
CA VAL A 271 -8.78 -21.29 -4.36
C VAL A 271 -9.83 -21.41 -5.44
N VAL A 272 -10.71 -20.43 -5.52
CA VAL A 272 -11.77 -20.33 -6.55
C VAL A 272 -11.52 -19.06 -7.38
N ASN A 273 -11.19 -19.26 -8.65
CA ASN A 273 -11.07 -18.12 -9.57
C ASN A 273 -12.45 -17.73 -10.08
N ALA A 274 -13.09 -16.77 -9.41
CA ALA A 274 -14.43 -16.27 -9.73
C ALA A 274 -14.59 -14.80 -9.32
N ASP A 275 -15.60 -14.14 -9.88
CA ASP A 275 -16.01 -12.83 -9.39
C ASP A 275 -16.79 -12.99 -8.08
N ALA A 276 -16.37 -12.29 -7.03
CA ALA A 276 -17.02 -12.31 -5.72
C ALA A 276 -18.49 -11.84 -5.75
N LEU A 277 -18.86 -11.04 -6.76
CA LEU A 277 -20.25 -10.59 -6.98
C LEU A 277 -21.10 -11.62 -7.77
N ALA A 278 -20.48 -12.66 -8.32
CA ALA A 278 -21.13 -13.69 -9.12
C ALA A 278 -20.54 -15.07 -8.74
N LEU A 279 -20.67 -15.44 -7.46
CA LEU A 279 -20.14 -16.70 -6.93
C LEU A 279 -20.86 -17.92 -7.49
N PRO A 280 -20.14 -19.01 -7.82
CA PRO A 280 -20.76 -20.27 -8.22
C PRO A 280 -21.75 -20.81 -7.16
N ASP A 281 -22.87 -21.37 -7.62
CA ASP A 281 -23.92 -21.91 -6.72
C ASP A 281 -23.44 -23.12 -5.88
N GLY A 282 -22.53 -23.92 -6.41
CA GLY A 282 -22.03 -25.14 -5.76
C GLY A 282 -21.14 -24.91 -4.52
N LEU A 283 -20.84 -23.67 -4.15
CA LEU A 283 -20.00 -23.39 -2.97
C LEU A 283 -20.73 -23.64 -1.63
N GLY A 284 -22.06 -23.68 -1.62
CA GLY A 284 -22.86 -23.86 -0.40
C GLY A 284 -22.82 -22.64 0.53
N THR A 285 -23.08 -22.87 1.82
CA THR A 285 -23.09 -21.86 2.88
C THR A 285 -21.87 -21.95 3.78
N PHE A 286 -21.57 -20.86 4.48
CA PHE A 286 -20.39 -20.70 5.32
C PHE A 286 -20.78 -20.30 6.75
N ASP A 287 -19.94 -20.64 7.71
CA ASP A 287 -20.09 -20.21 9.10
C ASP A 287 -19.69 -18.74 9.25
N ARG A 288 -18.65 -18.35 8.51
CA ARG A 288 -18.12 -16.99 8.52
C ARG A 288 -17.68 -16.56 7.13
N ALA A 289 -17.57 -15.24 6.95
CA ALA A 289 -16.90 -14.67 5.78
C ALA A 289 -15.91 -13.59 6.20
N LEU A 290 -14.89 -13.39 5.34
CA LEU A 290 -14.01 -12.26 5.32
C LEU A 290 -14.21 -11.48 4.01
N VAL A 291 -14.38 -10.19 4.14
CA VAL A 291 -14.37 -9.24 3.02
C VAL A 291 -13.21 -8.26 3.26
N ASP A 292 -12.00 -8.65 2.84
CA ASP A 292 -10.85 -7.74 2.76
C ASP A 292 -10.95 -6.99 1.44
N ALA A 293 -11.78 -5.95 1.44
CA ALA A 293 -12.26 -5.36 0.21
C ALA A 293 -11.22 -4.52 -0.53
N PRO A 294 -11.27 -4.46 -1.87
CA PRO A 294 -10.57 -3.43 -2.62
C PRO A 294 -10.95 -2.05 -2.10
N CYS A 295 -9.96 -1.18 -1.91
CA CYS A 295 -10.14 0.15 -1.34
C CYS A 295 -9.11 1.14 -1.88
N SER A 296 -9.22 2.39 -1.49
CA SER A 296 -8.27 3.45 -1.83
C SER A 296 -6.84 3.19 -1.34
N GLY A 297 -6.64 2.35 -0.33
CA GLY A 297 -5.32 2.02 0.21
C GLY A 297 -4.65 3.17 0.97
N LEU A 298 -5.40 4.16 1.45
CA LEU A 298 -4.85 5.33 2.14
C LEU A 298 -4.16 5.02 3.48
N GLY A 299 -4.27 3.80 3.98
CA GLY A 299 -3.58 3.33 5.19
C GLY A 299 -2.22 2.67 4.94
N VAL A 300 -1.82 2.44 3.67
CA VAL A 300 -0.62 1.67 3.30
C VAL A 300 0.31 2.41 2.34
N LEU A 301 0.25 3.75 2.30
CA LEU A 301 0.96 4.58 1.32
C LEU A 301 2.49 4.61 1.51
N ASN A 302 3.01 4.16 2.64
CA ASN A 302 4.44 3.98 2.87
C ASN A 302 4.98 2.73 2.15
N SER A 303 4.22 1.64 2.09
CA SER A 303 4.58 0.41 1.37
C SER A 303 4.08 0.40 -0.08
N ARG A 304 3.04 1.17 -0.39
CA ARG A 304 2.40 1.29 -1.71
C ARG A 304 2.33 2.75 -2.15
N PRO A 305 3.47 3.39 -2.44
CA PRO A 305 3.54 4.83 -2.71
C PRO A 305 2.79 5.26 -3.98
N ASP A 306 2.62 4.35 -4.93
CA ASP A 306 1.86 4.56 -6.17
C ASP A 306 0.37 4.80 -5.91
N LEU A 307 -0.22 4.21 -4.85
CA LEU A 307 -1.61 4.41 -4.50
C LEU A 307 -1.95 5.87 -4.16
N ARG A 308 -0.97 6.67 -3.72
CA ARG A 308 -1.14 8.13 -3.51
C ARG A 308 -1.73 8.84 -4.72
N TRP A 309 -1.34 8.42 -5.91
CA TRP A 309 -1.59 9.11 -7.17
C TRP A 309 -2.75 8.52 -7.95
N ARG A 310 -3.25 7.37 -7.52
CA ARG A 310 -4.30 6.60 -8.20
C ARG A 310 -5.41 6.11 -7.26
N ALA A 311 -5.35 6.50 -5.98
CA ALA A 311 -6.35 6.10 -5.00
C ALA A 311 -7.72 6.68 -5.37
N GLU A 312 -8.72 5.81 -5.40
CA GLU A 312 -10.13 6.17 -5.54
C GLU A 312 -10.92 5.41 -4.47
N PRO A 313 -11.76 6.08 -3.68
CA PRO A 313 -12.68 5.39 -2.77
C PRO A 313 -13.69 4.53 -3.52
N LEU A 314 -13.98 3.33 -3.00
CA LEU A 314 -14.83 2.32 -3.64
C LEU A 314 -16.01 1.85 -2.77
N PRO A 315 -16.75 2.75 -2.08
CA PRO A 315 -17.76 2.37 -1.10
C PRO A 315 -18.91 1.54 -1.67
N GLU A 316 -19.33 1.79 -2.93
CA GLU A 316 -20.40 1.04 -3.58
C GLU A 316 -19.98 -0.41 -3.85
N LEU A 317 -18.75 -0.62 -4.33
CA LEU A 317 -18.20 -1.96 -4.54
C LEU A 317 -18.07 -2.70 -3.21
N GLN A 318 -17.58 -2.04 -2.17
CA GLN A 318 -17.41 -2.61 -0.83
C GLN A 318 -18.74 -3.04 -0.23
N LEU A 319 -19.77 -2.21 -0.35
CA LEU A 319 -21.13 -2.54 0.08
C LEU A 319 -21.71 -3.72 -0.72
N ALA A 320 -21.47 -3.79 -2.03
CA ALA A 320 -21.90 -4.91 -2.86
C ALA A 320 -21.22 -6.22 -2.46
N LEU A 321 -19.90 -6.19 -2.20
CA LEU A 321 -19.15 -7.35 -1.72
C LEU A 321 -19.62 -7.83 -0.34
N LEU A 322 -19.91 -6.91 0.58
CA LEU A 322 -20.48 -7.24 1.89
C LEU A 322 -21.84 -7.92 1.75
N ARG A 323 -22.73 -7.41 0.89
CA ARG A 323 -24.03 -8.03 0.63
C ARG A 323 -23.88 -9.44 0.03
N ALA A 324 -22.93 -9.63 -0.88
CA ALA A 324 -22.63 -10.94 -1.45
C ALA A 324 -22.12 -11.93 -0.38
N ALA A 325 -21.27 -11.47 0.55
CA ALA A 325 -20.80 -12.28 1.69
C ALA A 325 -21.97 -12.68 2.61
N VAL A 326 -22.81 -11.72 3.00
CA VAL A 326 -23.97 -11.94 3.89
C VAL A 326 -24.90 -13.01 3.32
N GLN A 327 -25.16 -13.01 2.02
CA GLN A 327 -26.01 -14.02 1.35
C GLN A 327 -25.44 -15.44 1.41
N ARG A 328 -24.14 -15.59 1.62
CA ARG A 328 -23.46 -16.91 1.68
C ARG A 328 -23.18 -17.38 3.11
N VAL A 329 -23.37 -16.54 4.11
CA VAL A 329 -23.19 -16.89 5.52
C VAL A 329 -24.53 -17.36 6.11
N ARG A 330 -24.50 -18.46 6.87
CA ARG A 330 -25.70 -19.00 7.52
C ARG A 330 -26.25 -18.03 8.59
N PRO A 331 -27.54 -18.06 8.89
CA PRO A 331 -28.11 -17.28 9.99
C PRO A 331 -27.36 -17.53 11.30
N GLY A 332 -27.03 -16.46 12.04
CA GLY A 332 -26.23 -16.50 13.26
C GLY A 332 -24.71 -16.64 13.01
N GLY A 333 -24.28 -16.65 11.75
CA GLY A 333 -22.87 -16.53 11.39
C GLY A 333 -22.36 -15.10 11.45
N THR A 334 -21.13 -14.87 11.01
CA THR A 334 -20.52 -13.54 11.04
C THR A 334 -19.78 -13.20 9.74
N VAL A 335 -19.78 -11.92 9.40
CA VAL A 335 -18.97 -11.35 8.29
C VAL A 335 -17.99 -10.36 8.86
N ALA A 336 -16.68 -10.61 8.72
CA ALA A 336 -15.66 -9.64 9.01
C ALA A 336 -15.40 -8.78 7.77
N TYR A 337 -15.35 -7.49 7.96
CA TYR A 337 -15.00 -6.49 6.95
C TYR A 337 -13.67 -5.86 7.30
N SER A 338 -12.76 -5.78 6.34
CA SER A 338 -11.52 -5.03 6.49
C SER A 338 -11.16 -4.28 5.22
N VAL A 339 -10.54 -3.12 5.41
CA VAL A 339 -9.97 -2.29 4.35
C VAL A 339 -8.66 -1.66 4.83
N CYS A 340 -7.67 -1.57 3.95
CA CYS A 340 -6.40 -0.90 4.25
C CYS A 340 -6.49 0.62 3.98
N THR A 341 -7.56 1.24 4.42
CA THR A 341 -7.80 2.69 4.34
C THR A 341 -8.28 3.23 5.68
N ILE A 342 -8.10 4.52 5.89
CA ILE A 342 -8.55 5.23 7.09
C ILE A 342 -9.63 6.27 6.78
N ALA A 343 -10.15 6.27 5.54
CA ALA A 343 -11.21 7.18 5.12
C ALA A 343 -12.58 6.66 5.57
N ALA A 344 -13.33 7.46 6.33
CA ALA A 344 -14.65 7.09 6.85
C ALA A 344 -15.65 6.69 5.75
N ALA A 345 -15.47 7.21 4.52
CA ALA A 345 -16.31 6.86 3.37
C ALA A 345 -16.26 5.36 3.03
N GLU A 346 -15.12 4.71 3.25
CA GLU A 346 -14.88 3.29 2.98
C GLU A 346 -14.93 2.44 4.26
N ASN A 347 -15.07 3.06 5.43
CA ASN A 347 -15.05 2.44 6.74
C ASN A 347 -16.47 2.40 7.35
N GLU A 348 -16.73 3.25 8.33
CA GLU A 348 -17.96 3.24 9.13
C GLU A 348 -19.21 3.45 8.25
N ARG A 349 -19.12 4.30 7.22
CA ARG A 349 -20.27 4.59 6.35
C ARG A 349 -20.72 3.39 5.53
N VAL A 350 -19.78 2.50 5.13
CA VAL A 350 -20.11 1.25 4.44
C VAL A 350 -20.85 0.29 5.39
N ILE A 351 -20.39 0.20 6.65
CA ILE A 351 -21.04 -0.62 7.68
C ILE A 351 -22.44 -0.09 8.01
N ASP A 352 -22.56 1.22 8.18
CA ASP A 352 -23.85 1.87 8.48
C ASP A 352 -24.86 1.68 7.33
N ALA A 353 -24.39 1.73 6.05
CA ALA A 353 -25.23 1.50 4.88
C ALA A 353 -25.72 0.05 4.73
N LEU A 354 -25.01 -0.93 5.32
CA LEU A 354 -25.45 -2.33 5.36
C LEU A 354 -26.50 -2.54 6.45
N GLY A 355 -26.41 -1.85 7.60
CA GLY A 355 -27.42 -1.81 8.65
C GLY A 355 -27.55 -3.11 9.47
N LEU A 356 -26.53 -3.98 9.49
CA LEU A 356 -26.52 -5.20 10.30
C LEU A 356 -25.94 -4.94 11.70
N PRO A 357 -26.34 -5.75 12.73
CA PRO A 357 -25.73 -5.69 14.04
C PRO A 357 -24.24 -5.94 13.99
N VAL A 358 -23.48 -5.18 14.78
CA VAL A 358 -22.02 -5.29 14.87
C VAL A 358 -21.60 -5.94 16.19
N ASP A 359 -20.48 -6.64 16.19
CA ASP A 359 -19.81 -7.13 17.40
C ASP A 359 -18.83 -6.08 17.93
N ASP A 360 -18.69 -5.99 19.24
CA ASP A 360 -17.59 -5.24 19.86
C ASP A 360 -16.28 -6.02 19.71
N LEU A 361 -15.38 -5.48 18.93
CA LEU A 361 -14.05 -6.05 18.67
C LEU A 361 -12.98 -5.52 19.65
N GLY A 362 -13.33 -4.63 20.57
CA GLY A 362 -12.37 -3.97 21.43
C GLY A 362 -11.53 -4.88 22.33
N ALA A 363 -12.01 -6.08 22.67
CA ALA A 363 -11.22 -7.05 23.41
C ALA A 363 -10.12 -7.73 22.57
N LEU A 364 -10.24 -7.71 21.24
CA LEU A 364 -9.26 -8.29 20.32
C LEU A 364 -8.00 -7.43 20.20
N GLY A 365 -8.13 -6.11 20.32
CA GLY A 365 -7.03 -5.16 20.25
C GLY A 365 -7.42 -3.85 20.93
N PRO A 366 -7.34 -3.80 22.27
CA PRO A 366 -7.82 -2.62 23.02
C PRO A 366 -7.12 -1.32 22.60
N GLU A 367 -5.84 -1.40 22.24
CA GLU A 367 -5.04 -0.28 21.75
C GLU A 367 -5.45 0.20 20.36
N PHE A 368 -6.14 -0.63 19.59
CA PHE A 368 -6.59 -0.33 18.23
C PHE A 368 -8.08 0.05 18.15
N ARG A 369 -8.73 0.29 19.30
CA ARG A 369 -10.13 0.71 19.30
C ARG A 369 -10.32 1.99 18.48
N HIS A 370 -11.34 1.99 17.64
CA HIS A 370 -11.68 3.16 16.86
C HIS A 370 -12.08 4.33 17.79
N PRO A 371 -11.49 5.53 17.64
CA PRO A 371 -11.63 6.61 18.64
C PRO A 371 -13.06 7.13 18.77
N ARG A 372 -13.90 7.03 17.74
CA ARG A 372 -15.28 7.50 17.72
C ARG A 372 -16.32 6.38 17.76
N ARG A 373 -15.93 5.16 17.42
CA ARG A 373 -16.81 3.99 17.30
C ARG A 373 -16.10 2.77 17.93
N PRO A 374 -16.06 2.69 19.27
CA PRO A 374 -15.21 1.74 20.00
C PRO A 374 -15.53 0.27 19.77
N GLU A 375 -16.66 -0.05 19.15
CA GLU A 375 -16.99 -1.40 18.66
C GLU A 375 -16.14 -1.85 17.48
N PHE A 376 -15.55 -0.92 16.72
CA PHE A 376 -14.65 -1.19 15.60
C PHE A 376 -13.18 -1.11 16.01
N LEU A 377 -12.30 -1.60 15.15
CA LEU A 377 -10.85 -1.40 15.26
C LEU A 377 -10.36 -0.52 14.12
N LEU A 378 -9.45 0.40 14.45
CA LEU A 378 -8.77 1.27 13.49
C LEU A 378 -7.31 1.39 13.85
N THR A 379 -6.43 0.81 13.02
CA THR A 379 -5.00 1.06 13.15
C THR A 379 -4.62 2.34 12.40
N LEU A 380 -3.80 3.17 13.01
CA LEU A 380 -3.35 4.46 12.47
C LEU A 380 -1.83 4.48 12.43
N PRO A 381 -1.18 4.69 11.26
CA PRO A 381 0.28 4.65 11.13
C PRO A 381 1.02 5.56 12.10
N HIS A 382 0.53 6.77 12.33
CA HIS A 382 1.17 7.76 13.21
C HIS A 382 0.96 7.51 14.72
N VAL A 383 -0.02 6.67 15.08
CA VAL A 383 -0.31 6.32 16.48
C VAL A 383 0.27 4.97 16.84
N HIS A 384 0.11 3.99 15.95
CA HIS A 384 0.38 2.60 16.27
C HIS A 384 1.64 2.03 15.60
N GLY A 385 2.30 2.81 14.72
CA GLY A 385 3.50 2.38 14.00
C GLY A 385 3.26 1.17 13.08
N THR A 386 2.03 0.94 12.63
CA THR A 386 1.66 -0.11 11.70
C THR A 386 0.80 0.43 10.57
N SER A 387 0.56 -0.37 9.52
CA SER A 387 -0.33 -0.01 8.42
C SER A 387 -1.74 0.35 8.92
N GLY A 388 -2.38 1.34 8.29
CA GLY A 388 -3.74 1.76 8.59
C GLY A 388 -4.76 0.74 8.07
N PHE A 389 -5.55 0.19 8.97
CA PHE A 389 -6.64 -0.74 8.68
C PHE A 389 -7.88 -0.38 9.48
N PHE A 390 -9.02 -0.43 8.84
CA PHE A 390 -10.31 -0.47 9.52
C PHE A 390 -10.82 -1.91 9.56
N VAL A 391 -11.40 -2.34 10.69
CA VAL A 391 -11.94 -3.67 10.87
C VAL A 391 -13.28 -3.61 11.62
N ALA A 392 -14.28 -4.29 11.08
CA ALA A 392 -15.59 -4.49 11.69
C ALA A 392 -16.01 -5.96 11.57
N ARG A 393 -16.89 -6.44 12.47
CA ARG A 393 -17.53 -7.74 12.35
C ARG A 393 -19.03 -7.61 12.56
N LEU A 394 -19.80 -8.16 11.58
CA LEU A 394 -21.25 -8.09 11.52
C LEU A 394 -21.84 -9.46 11.78
N ARG A 395 -23.04 -9.49 12.36
CA ARG A 395 -23.84 -10.71 12.55
C ARG A 395 -24.91 -10.83 11.47
N THR A 396 -25.06 -12.04 10.92
CA THR A 396 -26.08 -12.36 9.90
C THR A 396 -27.35 -12.91 10.53
#